data_ac62807084c084ae5981e8593cc38225
#
_entry.id   ac62807084c084ae5981e8593cc38225
#
_cell.length_a   1.000
_cell.length_b   1.000
_cell.length_c   1.000
_cell.angle_alpha   90.00
_cell.angle_beta   90.00
_cell.angle_gamma   90.00
#
_symmetry.space_group_name_H-M   'P 1'
#
loop_
_entity.id
_entity.type
_entity.pdbx_description
1 polymer ?
#
loop_
_entity_poly.entity_id
_entity_poly.type
_entity_poly.pdbx_seq_one_letter_code
_entity_poly.pdbx_strand_id
1 'polypeptide(L)'
;MSTIFLDRDGVINENRADYVKSWSEFRFLPGSREAIAKLTQAGHRIIVCTNQAGIARGTISIETVEEIHRRMIASISDIGGKIEKVYYCPHDRDGDCSCRKPRPGMLLRARDELDINLHDAVFIGDSITDIRAGLAAGIHTVLVLSRLGMEQFREHHHEVNGPFRIAINLMHAVELVLKGLHMSTEMQTTLEHACYSFLGLTEQLDPRIFLSL
;
A
#
# COMPACT_ATOMS: atom_id res chain seq x y z
N MET A 1 -3.65 -11.22 15.46
CA MET A 1 -4.61 -10.33 14.76
C MET A 1 -3.91 -9.00 14.59
N SER A 2 -3.60 -8.60 13.36
CA SER A 2 -2.82 -7.39 13.07
C SER A 2 -3.69 -6.40 12.29
N THR A 3 -3.27 -5.13 12.24
CA THR A 3 -3.87 -4.13 11.35
C THR A 3 -3.09 -4.04 10.05
N ILE A 4 -3.78 -4.12 8.93
CA ILE A 4 -3.20 -4.01 7.60
C ILE A 4 -3.65 -2.69 6.98
N PHE A 5 -2.70 -1.80 6.77
CA PHE A 5 -2.90 -0.58 6.01
C PHE A 5 -2.64 -0.88 4.54
N LEU A 6 -3.47 -0.37 3.66
CA LEU A 6 -3.34 -0.49 2.20
C LEU A 6 -3.31 0.89 1.55
N ASP A 7 -2.44 1.12 0.59
CA ASP A 7 -2.72 2.17 -0.37
C ASP A 7 -3.86 1.74 -1.30
N ARG A 8 -4.45 2.68 -1.99
CA ARG A 8 -5.57 2.44 -2.91
C ARG A 8 -5.08 2.26 -4.35
N ASP A 9 -4.52 3.33 -4.91
CA ASP A 9 -4.11 3.38 -6.32
C ASP A 9 -2.80 2.61 -6.52
N GLY A 10 -2.80 1.60 -7.39
CA GLY A 10 -1.67 0.71 -7.62
C GLY A 10 -1.61 -0.51 -6.69
N VAL A 11 -2.48 -0.58 -5.66
CA VAL A 11 -2.61 -1.71 -4.74
C VAL A 11 -3.99 -2.37 -4.84
N ILE A 12 -5.06 -1.60 -4.68
CA ILE A 12 -6.44 -2.08 -4.77
C ILE A 12 -6.97 -1.92 -6.20
N ASN A 13 -6.73 -0.77 -6.81
CA ASN A 13 -7.15 -0.44 -8.17
C ASN A 13 -5.99 0.03 -9.03
N GLU A 14 -6.20 0.02 -10.34
CA GLU A 14 -5.24 0.55 -11.31
C GLU A 14 -4.90 2.01 -10.99
N ASN A 15 -3.60 2.32 -11.00
CA ASN A 15 -3.13 3.68 -10.85
C ASN A 15 -3.26 4.42 -12.20
N ARG A 16 -3.77 5.64 -12.16
CA ARG A 16 -3.93 6.51 -13.33
C ARG A 16 -3.13 7.78 -13.17
N ALA A 17 -2.41 8.17 -14.20
CA ALA A 17 -1.62 9.41 -14.21
C ALA A 17 -2.50 10.67 -14.06
N ASP A 18 -3.76 10.60 -14.52
CA ASP A 18 -4.75 11.67 -14.51
C ASP A 18 -5.82 11.53 -13.42
N TYR A 19 -5.55 10.72 -12.40
CA TYR A 19 -6.45 10.32 -11.30
C TYR A 19 -7.66 9.46 -11.74
N VAL A 20 -8.29 8.81 -10.79
CA VAL A 20 -9.59 8.14 -10.97
C VAL A 20 -10.69 9.16 -10.68
N LYS A 21 -11.32 9.70 -11.72
CA LYS A 21 -12.26 10.84 -11.64
C LYS A 21 -13.73 10.41 -11.50
N SER A 22 -14.01 9.12 -11.63
CA SER A 22 -15.36 8.58 -11.49
C SER A 22 -15.30 7.08 -11.16
N TRP A 23 -16.42 6.53 -10.70
CA TRP A 23 -16.54 5.09 -10.54
C TRP A 23 -16.39 4.31 -11.85
N SER A 24 -16.82 4.88 -12.97
CA SER A 24 -16.66 4.25 -14.29
C SER A 24 -15.20 4.12 -14.75
N GLU A 25 -14.29 4.89 -14.16
CA GLU A 25 -12.84 4.80 -14.39
C GLU A 25 -12.13 3.90 -13.36
N PHE A 26 -12.79 3.59 -12.23
CA PHE A 26 -12.21 2.72 -11.20
C PHE A 26 -12.14 1.28 -11.70
N ARG A 27 -10.96 0.70 -11.70
CA ARG A 27 -10.70 -0.70 -12.10
C ARG A 27 -9.95 -1.39 -11.00
N PHE A 28 -10.55 -2.41 -10.40
CA PHE A 28 -9.83 -3.27 -9.45
C PHE A 28 -8.65 -3.95 -10.13
N LEU A 29 -7.53 -4.01 -9.45
CA LEU A 29 -6.43 -4.88 -9.87
C LEU A 29 -6.83 -6.35 -9.73
N PRO A 30 -6.33 -7.23 -10.63
CA PRO A 30 -6.64 -8.65 -10.56
C PRO A 30 -6.30 -9.24 -9.18
N GLY A 31 -7.27 -9.92 -8.57
CA GLY A 31 -7.10 -10.56 -7.26
C GLY A 31 -7.08 -9.63 -6.04
N SER A 32 -7.22 -8.31 -6.22
CA SER A 32 -7.14 -7.36 -5.08
C SER A 32 -8.31 -7.51 -4.11
N ARG A 33 -9.52 -7.71 -4.60
CA ARG A 33 -10.69 -7.93 -3.75
C ARG A 33 -10.59 -9.24 -2.97
N GLU A 34 -10.17 -10.31 -3.65
CA GLU A 34 -9.95 -11.63 -3.08
C GLU A 34 -8.86 -11.61 -2.01
N ALA A 35 -7.79 -10.85 -2.23
CA ALA A 35 -6.72 -10.64 -1.26
C ALA A 35 -7.23 -9.97 0.02
N ILE A 36 -8.08 -8.94 -0.12
CA ILE A 36 -8.72 -8.25 1.02
C ILE A 36 -9.69 -9.20 1.75
N ALA A 37 -10.49 -9.97 1.01
CA ALA A 37 -11.38 -10.97 1.62
C ALA A 37 -10.59 -12.02 2.42
N LYS A 38 -9.45 -12.49 1.90
CA LYS A 38 -8.56 -13.44 2.59
C LYS A 38 -7.99 -12.87 3.89
N LEU A 39 -7.56 -11.61 3.91
CA LEU A 39 -7.13 -10.91 5.14
C LEU A 39 -8.28 -10.81 6.16
N THR A 40 -9.48 -10.47 5.68
CA THR A 40 -10.68 -10.37 6.53
C THR A 40 -11.01 -11.72 7.17
N GLN A 41 -11.00 -12.80 6.39
CA GLN A 41 -11.23 -14.17 6.88
C GLN A 41 -10.19 -14.61 7.91
N ALA A 42 -8.95 -14.15 7.76
CA ALA A 42 -7.88 -14.39 8.74
C ALA A 42 -7.99 -13.51 10.00
N GLY A 43 -9.00 -12.66 10.10
CA GLY A 43 -9.27 -11.82 11.28
C GLY A 43 -8.45 -10.54 11.33
N HIS A 44 -7.80 -10.12 10.24
CA HIS A 44 -7.07 -8.85 10.20
C HIS A 44 -8.03 -7.67 10.03
N ARG A 45 -7.68 -6.52 10.65
CA ARG A 45 -8.33 -5.23 10.41
C ARG A 45 -7.72 -4.60 9.17
N ILE A 46 -8.52 -4.04 8.28
CA ILE A 46 -8.04 -3.46 7.03
C ILE A 46 -8.44 -2.00 6.93
N ILE A 47 -7.46 -1.14 6.72
CA ILE A 47 -7.59 0.31 6.65
C ILE A 47 -6.91 0.79 5.38
N VAL A 48 -7.56 1.69 4.65
CA VAL A 48 -6.99 2.30 3.45
C VAL A 48 -6.42 3.68 3.78
N CYS A 49 -5.19 3.98 3.30
CA CYS A 49 -4.52 5.27 3.44
C CYS A 49 -3.99 5.74 2.08
N THR A 50 -4.68 6.70 1.44
CA THR A 50 -4.40 7.10 0.06
C THR A 50 -4.19 8.60 -0.12
N ASN A 51 -3.26 9.00 -1.01
CA ASN A 51 -3.07 10.38 -1.42
C ASN A 51 -4.00 10.74 -2.59
N GLN A 52 -4.86 11.75 -2.41
CA GLN A 52 -5.85 12.19 -3.40
C GLN A 52 -5.66 13.66 -3.81
N ALA A 53 -4.48 14.00 -4.32
CA ALA A 53 -4.13 15.36 -4.72
C ALA A 53 -5.01 15.95 -5.84
N GLY A 54 -5.73 15.11 -6.58
CA GLY A 54 -6.72 15.56 -7.56
C GLY A 54 -7.78 16.50 -6.97
N ILE A 55 -8.04 16.39 -5.65
CA ILE A 55 -8.96 17.29 -4.93
C ILE A 55 -8.39 18.71 -4.88
N ALA A 56 -7.16 18.88 -4.38
CA ALA A 56 -6.51 20.18 -4.32
C ALA A 56 -6.33 20.82 -5.70
N ARG A 57 -6.15 19.99 -6.73
CA ARG A 57 -6.01 20.43 -8.13
C ARG A 57 -7.33 20.72 -8.85
N GLY A 58 -8.46 20.53 -8.17
CA GLY A 58 -9.79 20.71 -8.78
C GLY A 58 -10.13 19.70 -9.87
N THR A 59 -9.36 18.61 -9.99
CA THR A 59 -9.59 17.56 -11.01
C THR A 59 -10.73 16.63 -10.63
N ILE A 60 -10.95 16.45 -9.32
CA ILE A 60 -12.00 15.62 -8.74
C ILE A 60 -12.55 16.28 -7.49
N SER A 61 -13.87 16.20 -7.25
CA SER A 61 -14.47 16.69 -6.01
C SER A 61 -14.34 15.71 -4.84
N ILE A 62 -14.46 16.21 -3.64
CA ILE A 62 -14.47 15.40 -2.40
C ILE A 62 -15.61 14.37 -2.45
N GLU A 63 -16.80 14.81 -2.85
CA GLU A 63 -17.99 13.96 -2.93
C GLU A 63 -17.77 12.80 -3.92
N THR A 64 -17.08 13.04 -5.03
CA THR A 64 -16.75 12.00 -6.00
C THR A 64 -15.73 11.00 -5.44
N VAL A 65 -14.72 11.47 -4.72
CA VAL A 65 -13.75 10.58 -4.04
C VAL A 65 -14.46 9.71 -2.99
N GLU A 66 -15.34 10.29 -2.19
CA GLU A 66 -16.12 9.56 -1.17
C GLU A 66 -17.08 8.55 -1.82
N GLU A 67 -17.72 8.90 -2.94
CA GLU A 67 -18.56 7.97 -3.71
C GLU A 67 -17.75 6.79 -4.25
N ILE A 68 -16.56 7.04 -4.79
CA ILE A 68 -15.64 5.98 -5.24
C ILE A 68 -15.29 5.06 -4.07
N HIS A 69 -14.92 5.62 -2.91
CA HIS A 69 -14.59 4.85 -1.73
C HIS A 69 -15.77 4.01 -1.24
N ARG A 70 -16.97 4.58 -1.19
CA ARG A 70 -18.19 3.88 -0.79
C ARG A 70 -18.47 2.68 -1.70
N ARG A 71 -18.38 2.85 -3.02
CA ARG A 71 -18.58 1.76 -4.00
C ARG A 71 -17.47 0.72 -3.95
N MET A 72 -16.23 1.13 -3.76
CA MET A 72 -15.10 0.22 -3.55
C MET A 72 -15.35 -0.69 -2.35
N ILE A 73 -15.74 -0.10 -1.20
CA ILE A 73 -16.05 -0.86 0.02
C ILE A 73 -17.21 -1.82 -0.22
N ALA A 74 -18.29 -1.38 -0.86
CA ALA A 74 -19.43 -2.24 -1.18
C ALA A 74 -19.02 -3.45 -2.05
N SER A 75 -18.27 -3.22 -3.14
CA SER A 75 -17.81 -4.28 -4.04
C SER A 75 -16.86 -5.28 -3.37
N ILE A 76 -16.08 -4.84 -2.38
CA ILE A 76 -15.21 -5.71 -1.58
C ILE A 76 -16.07 -6.50 -0.58
N SER A 77 -17.08 -5.88 0.00
CA SER A 77 -18.01 -6.49 0.96
C SER A 77 -18.82 -7.61 0.30
N ASP A 78 -19.20 -7.46 -0.97
CA ASP A 78 -19.99 -8.45 -1.75
C ASP A 78 -19.30 -9.82 -1.82
N ILE A 79 -17.97 -9.88 -1.64
CA ILE A 79 -17.19 -11.13 -1.63
C ILE A 79 -16.60 -11.46 -0.25
N GLY A 80 -17.12 -10.83 0.82
CA GLY A 80 -16.74 -11.12 2.21
C GLY A 80 -15.50 -10.39 2.71
N GLY A 81 -14.97 -9.43 1.94
CA GLY A 81 -13.91 -8.52 2.42
C GLY A 81 -14.49 -7.39 3.27
N LYS A 82 -13.72 -6.87 4.21
CA LYS A 82 -14.13 -5.76 5.07
C LYS A 82 -13.04 -4.71 5.18
N ILE A 83 -13.29 -3.53 4.66
CA ILE A 83 -12.48 -2.32 4.95
C ILE A 83 -13.13 -1.60 6.11
N GLU A 84 -12.39 -1.39 7.18
CA GLU A 84 -12.89 -0.75 8.39
C GLU A 84 -13.01 0.76 8.21
N LYS A 85 -12.02 1.39 7.59
CA LYS A 85 -12.00 2.84 7.35
C LYS A 85 -11.08 3.21 6.18
N VAL A 86 -11.39 4.33 5.54
CA VAL A 86 -10.55 4.96 4.53
C VAL A 86 -10.10 6.32 5.03
N TYR A 87 -8.78 6.54 5.06
CA TYR A 87 -8.16 7.84 5.25
C TYR A 87 -7.58 8.31 3.93
N TYR A 88 -7.81 9.57 3.60
CA TYR A 88 -7.22 10.17 2.40
C TYR A 88 -6.67 11.56 2.67
N CYS A 89 -5.61 11.91 1.95
CA CYS A 89 -5.03 13.24 1.97
C CYS A 89 -5.50 13.99 0.71
N PRO A 90 -6.27 15.08 0.86
CA PRO A 90 -6.74 15.86 -0.28
C PRO A 90 -5.72 16.88 -0.80
N HIS A 91 -4.58 17.06 -0.13
CA HIS A 91 -3.62 18.13 -0.40
C HIS A 91 -2.67 17.79 -1.54
N ASP A 92 -2.16 18.80 -2.24
CA ASP A 92 -1.10 18.65 -3.25
C ASP A 92 0.28 18.47 -2.60
N ARG A 93 1.29 18.19 -3.46
CA ARG A 93 2.67 17.92 -3.03
C ARG A 93 3.28 19.10 -2.29
N ASP A 94 2.97 20.31 -2.72
CA ASP A 94 3.50 21.57 -2.16
C ASP A 94 2.70 22.04 -0.92
N GLY A 95 1.65 21.29 -0.54
CA GLY A 95 0.83 21.59 0.63
C GLY A 95 1.56 21.27 1.94
N ASP A 96 1.55 22.21 2.87
CA ASP A 96 2.08 21.98 4.22
C ASP A 96 1.03 21.24 5.09
N CYS A 97 0.92 19.93 4.90
CA CYS A 97 0.03 19.06 5.66
C CYS A 97 0.78 17.88 6.27
N SER A 98 0.39 17.42 7.42
CA SER A 98 0.97 16.23 8.07
C SER A 98 0.47 14.90 7.47
N CYS A 99 -0.66 14.92 6.73
CA CYS A 99 -1.35 13.70 6.30
C CYS A 99 -0.80 13.09 5.01
N ARG A 100 -0.19 13.88 4.12
CA ARG A 100 0.27 13.37 2.82
C ARG A 100 1.50 12.48 2.95
N LYS A 101 1.42 11.23 2.47
CA LYS A 101 2.58 10.34 2.33
C LYS A 101 3.68 11.02 1.46
N PRO A 102 4.96 11.04 1.87
CA PRO A 102 5.61 10.16 2.86
C PRO A 102 5.48 10.58 4.33
N ARG A 103 4.71 11.61 4.68
CA ARG A 103 4.44 11.93 6.09
C ARG A 103 3.48 10.89 6.67
N PRO A 104 3.65 10.45 7.94
CA PRO A 104 2.89 9.36 8.52
C PRO A 104 1.51 9.76 9.06
N GLY A 105 1.06 10.99 8.86
CA GLY A 105 -0.10 11.56 9.57
C GLY A 105 -1.41 10.78 9.41
N MET A 106 -1.69 10.16 8.25
CA MET A 106 -2.87 9.31 8.10
C MET A 106 -2.79 8.04 8.96
N LEU A 107 -1.59 7.43 9.05
CA LEU A 107 -1.35 6.22 9.85
C LEU A 107 -1.46 6.53 11.35
N LEU A 108 -0.87 7.64 11.79
CA LEU A 108 -0.94 8.10 13.18
C LEU A 108 -2.37 8.48 13.57
N ARG A 109 -3.10 9.15 12.69
CA ARG A 109 -4.52 9.46 12.90
C ARG A 109 -5.36 8.18 13.03
N ALA A 110 -5.11 7.18 12.18
CA ALA A 110 -5.80 5.90 12.29
C ALA A 110 -5.48 5.18 13.60
N ARG A 111 -4.20 5.23 14.05
CA ARG A 111 -3.80 4.73 15.38
C ARG A 111 -4.64 5.33 16.49
N ASP A 112 -4.73 6.65 16.52
CA ASP A 112 -5.39 7.37 17.61
C ASP A 112 -6.92 7.20 17.58
N GLU A 113 -7.52 7.17 16.39
CA GLU A 113 -8.98 7.04 16.26
C GLU A 113 -9.48 5.59 16.46
N LEU A 114 -8.65 4.59 16.18
CA LEU A 114 -9.06 3.19 16.16
C LEU A 114 -8.32 2.33 17.19
N ASP A 115 -7.52 2.95 18.06
CA ASP A 115 -6.71 2.29 19.09
C ASP A 115 -5.85 1.14 18.51
N ILE A 116 -5.00 1.48 17.54
CA ILE A 116 -4.17 0.51 16.80
C ILE A 116 -2.77 0.44 17.40
N ASN A 117 -2.31 -0.78 17.70
CA ASN A 117 -0.89 -1.02 17.95
C ASN A 117 -0.12 -1.02 16.61
N LEU A 118 0.62 0.03 16.31
CA LEU A 118 1.37 0.15 15.06
C LEU A 118 2.55 -0.83 14.97
N HIS A 119 3.08 -1.29 16.09
CA HIS A 119 4.18 -2.27 16.11
C HIS A 119 3.80 -3.59 15.44
N ASP A 120 2.52 -4.00 15.55
CA ASP A 120 2.00 -5.23 14.95
C ASP A 120 1.30 -4.97 13.61
N ALA A 121 1.42 -3.76 13.08
CA ALA A 121 0.77 -3.38 11.84
C ALA A 121 1.68 -3.59 10.62
N VAL A 122 1.05 -3.75 9.46
CA VAL A 122 1.73 -3.83 8.16
C VAL A 122 1.13 -2.77 7.24
N PHE A 123 1.98 -2.04 6.52
CA PHE A 123 1.54 -1.14 5.46
C PHE A 123 1.98 -1.67 4.10
N ILE A 124 1.00 -1.93 3.22
CA ILE A 124 1.21 -2.41 1.86
C ILE A 124 0.92 -1.25 0.90
N GLY A 125 1.91 -0.83 0.15
CA GLY A 125 1.82 0.27 -0.82
C GLY A 125 2.58 -0.04 -2.10
N ASP A 126 2.42 0.77 -3.14
CA ASP A 126 3.10 0.63 -4.42
C ASP A 126 4.13 1.72 -4.69
N SER A 127 4.36 2.61 -3.72
CA SER A 127 5.29 3.73 -3.90
C SER A 127 6.30 3.85 -2.76
N ILE A 128 7.44 4.45 -3.06
CA ILE A 128 8.45 4.78 -2.05
C ILE A 128 7.88 5.71 -0.97
N THR A 129 6.90 6.53 -1.30
CA THR A 129 6.24 7.39 -0.32
C THR A 129 5.42 6.60 0.70
N ASP A 130 4.89 5.43 0.33
CA ASP A 130 4.19 4.53 1.25
C ASP A 130 5.17 3.89 2.22
N ILE A 131 6.27 3.36 1.69
CA ILE A 131 7.32 2.75 2.48
C ILE A 131 7.88 3.75 3.50
N ARG A 132 8.21 4.95 3.06
CA ARG A 132 8.72 6.01 3.95
C ARG A 132 7.70 6.42 5.02
N ALA A 133 6.41 6.51 4.66
CA ALA A 133 5.36 6.82 5.62
C ALA A 133 5.21 5.71 6.68
N GLY A 134 5.23 4.45 6.26
CA GLY A 134 5.14 3.29 7.17
C GLY A 134 6.34 3.22 8.10
N LEU A 135 7.57 3.33 7.58
CA LEU A 135 8.80 3.35 8.38
C LEU A 135 8.80 4.51 9.40
N ALA A 136 8.37 5.70 8.97
CA ALA A 136 8.25 6.86 9.86
C ALA A 136 7.19 6.66 10.98
N ALA A 137 6.21 5.80 10.77
CA ALA A 137 5.23 5.41 11.76
C ALA A 137 5.63 4.19 12.59
N GLY A 138 6.80 3.56 12.32
CA GLY A 138 7.25 2.35 12.99
C GLY A 138 6.47 1.09 12.59
N ILE A 139 5.93 1.05 11.35
CA ILE A 139 5.11 -0.04 10.81
C ILE A 139 5.95 -0.90 9.87
N HIS A 140 5.74 -2.21 9.86
CA HIS A 140 6.30 -3.10 8.83
C HIS A 140 5.76 -2.74 7.45
N THR A 141 6.63 -2.66 6.45
CA THR A 141 6.24 -2.19 5.13
C THR A 141 6.47 -3.24 4.04
N VAL A 142 5.53 -3.30 3.10
CA VAL A 142 5.61 -4.16 1.91
C VAL A 142 5.38 -3.30 0.67
N LEU A 143 6.34 -3.29 -0.24
CA LEU A 143 6.23 -2.66 -1.56
C LEU A 143 5.63 -3.65 -2.55
N VAL A 144 4.53 -3.28 -3.16
CA VAL A 144 3.95 -4.01 -4.29
C VAL A 144 4.54 -3.48 -5.60
N LEU A 145 5.04 -4.37 -6.44
CA LEU A 145 5.60 -4.03 -7.74
C LEU A 145 4.50 -3.77 -8.79
N SER A 146 3.71 -2.73 -8.60
CA SER A 146 2.91 -2.17 -9.67
C SER A 146 3.81 -1.59 -10.76
N ARG A 147 3.27 -1.26 -11.95
CA ARG A 147 4.06 -0.61 -13.00
C ARG A 147 4.75 0.66 -12.50
N LEU A 148 4.02 1.52 -11.79
CA LEU A 148 4.56 2.74 -11.22
C LEU A 148 5.53 2.45 -10.07
N GLY A 149 5.20 1.46 -9.22
CA GLY A 149 6.04 1.04 -8.11
C GLY A 149 7.41 0.58 -8.56
N MET A 150 7.49 -0.13 -9.70
CA MET A 150 8.77 -0.54 -10.29
C MET A 150 9.61 0.64 -10.76
N GLU A 151 8.99 1.60 -11.45
CA GLU A 151 9.68 2.80 -11.91
C GLU A 151 10.23 3.61 -10.73
N GLN A 152 9.39 3.87 -9.72
CA GLN A 152 9.79 4.58 -8.51
C GLN A 152 10.84 3.82 -7.69
N PHE A 153 10.75 2.50 -7.60
CA PHE A 153 11.73 1.70 -6.91
C PHE A 153 13.11 1.81 -7.57
N ARG A 154 13.19 1.72 -8.89
CA ARG A 154 14.45 1.88 -9.63
C ARG A 154 15.12 3.23 -9.36
N GLU A 155 14.32 4.30 -9.32
CA GLU A 155 14.82 5.67 -9.21
C GLU A 155 15.11 6.08 -7.76
N HIS A 156 14.32 5.60 -6.80
CA HIS A 156 14.26 6.18 -5.45
C HIS A 156 14.47 5.20 -4.29
N HIS A 157 14.78 3.91 -4.54
CA HIS A 157 14.97 2.95 -3.45
C HIS A 157 16.09 3.36 -2.48
N HIS A 158 17.10 4.05 -2.97
CA HIS A 158 18.21 4.57 -2.18
C HIS A 158 17.79 5.66 -1.16
N GLU A 159 16.62 6.25 -1.31
CA GLU A 159 16.05 7.23 -0.37
C GLU A 159 15.38 6.57 0.84
N VAL A 160 15.27 5.23 0.85
CA VAL A 160 14.62 4.49 1.93
C VAL A 160 15.65 4.07 2.97
N ASN A 161 15.51 4.60 4.19
CA ASN A 161 16.31 4.20 5.34
C ASN A 161 15.50 3.25 6.24
N GLY A 162 15.63 1.96 6.01
CA GLY A 162 14.99 0.93 6.83
C GLY A 162 14.55 -0.30 6.03
N PRO A 163 14.25 -1.40 6.71
CA PRO A 163 13.86 -2.65 6.08
C PRO A 163 12.43 -2.57 5.55
N PHE A 164 12.21 -3.15 4.38
CA PHE A 164 10.88 -3.41 3.82
C PHE A 164 10.88 -4.68 3.00
N ARG A 165 9.69 -5.23 2.75
CA ARG A 165 9.52 -6.41 1.90
C ARG A 165 9.04 -6.00 0.51
N ILE A 166 9.25 -6.89 -0.46
CA ILE A 166 8.77 -6.70 -1.83
C ILE A 166 7.78 -7.82 -2.15
N ALA A 167 6.68 -7.46 -2.78
CA ALA A 167 5.69 -8.39 -3.29
C ALA A 167 5.32 -8.06 -4.73
N ILE A 168 5.00 -9.07 -5.55
CA ILE A 168 4.65 -8.90 -6.96
C ILE A 168 3.29 -8.19 -7.11
N ASN A 169 2.35 -8.51 -6.22
CA ASN A 169 0.99 -7.95 -6.20
C ASN A 169 0.41 -8.04 -4.78
N LEU A 170 -0.82 -7.52 -4.58
CA LEU A 170 -1.47 -7.54 -3.27
C LEU A 170 -1.69 -8.96 -2.74
N MET A 171 -2.06 -9.92 -3.58
CA MET A 171 -2.26 -11.31 -3.15
C MET A 171 -0.97 -11.91 -2.59
N HIS A 172 0.18 -11.68 -3.26
CA HIS A 172 1.47 -12.13 -2.76
C HIS A 172 1.85 -11.42 -1.44
N ALA A 173 1.59 -10.11 -1.31
CA ALA A 173 1.81 -9.40 -0.05
C ALA A 173 0.96 -9.99 1.09
N VAL A 174 -0.29 -10.34 0.82
CA VAL A 174 -1.18 -11.01 1.79
C VAL A 174 -0.64 -12.38 2.20
N GLU A 175 -0.09 -13.15 1.28
CA GLU A 175 0.54 -14.44 1.62
C GLU A 175 1.74 -14.28 2.54
N LEU A 176 2.56 -13.24 2.33
CA LEU A 176 3.67 -12.90 3.23
C LEU A 176 3.16 -12.54 4.62
N VAL A 177 2.13 -11.70 4.70
CA VAL A 177 1.50 -11.31 5.98
C VAL A 177 0.97 -12.54 6.73
N LEU A 178 0.23 -13.41 6.06
CA LEU A 178 -0.36 -14.60 6.67
C LEU A 178 0.68 -15.64 7.13
N LYS A 179 1.88 -15.62 6.55
CA LYS A 179 3.03 -16.40 7.00
C LYS A 179 3.86 -15.69 8.08
N GLY A 180 3.36 -14.60 8.67
CA GLY A 180 4.06 -13.80 9.67
C GLY A 180 5.24 -13.01 9.12
N LEU A 181 5.19 -12.63 7.84
CA LEU A 181 6.28 -11.98 7.09
C LEU A 181 7.58 -12.80 7.01
N HIS A 182 7.54 -14.06 7.48
CA HIS A 182 8.68 -14.97 7.33
C HIS A 182 8.74 -15.52 5.89
N MET A 183 9.91 -15.45 5.33
CA MET A 183 10.22 -16.08 4.04
C MET A 183 11.28 -17.16 4.27
N SER A 184 11.14 -18.30 3.60
CA SER A 184 12.27 -19.25 3.52
C SER A 184 13.42 -18.60 2.72
N THR A 185 14.65 -18.95 3.04
CA THR A 185 15.84 -18.47 2.32
C THR A 185 15.71 -18.70 0.81
N GLU A 186 15.14 -19.83 0.42
CA GLU A 186 14.92 -20.20 -0.99
C GLU A 186 13.88 -19.28 -1.68
N MET A 187 12.77 -18.97 -1.03
CA MET A 187 11.78 -18.00 -1.55
C MET A 187 12.35 -16.59 -1.64
N GLN A 188 13.16 -16.21 -0.66
CA GLN A 188 13.84 -14.93 -0.65
C GLN A 188 14.80 -14.80 -1.82
N THR A 189 15.67 -15.77 -2.04
CA THR A 189 16.62 -15.82 -3.17
C THR A 189 15.89 -15.83 -4.51
N THR A 190 14.80 -16.59 -4.63
CA THR A 190 13.99 -16.63 -5.86
C THR A 190 13.33 -15.28 -6.15
N LEU A 191 12.80 -14.60 -5.12
CA LEU A 191 12.19 -13.28 -5.27
C LEU A 191 13.24 -12.22 -5.62
N GLU A 192 14.41 -12.28 -4.98
CA GLU A 192 15.56 -11.42 -5.29
C GLU A 192 15.95 -11.55 -6.76
N HIS A 193 16.17 -12.77 -7.24
CA HIS A 193 16.52 -13.04 -8.66
C HIS A 193 15.41 -12.56 -9.61
N ALA A 194 14.15 -12.82 -9.28
CA ALA A 194 13.02 -12.33 -10.07
C ALA A 194 12.96 -10.81 -10.11
N CYS A 195 13.19 -10.14 -8.97
CA CYS A 195 13.24 -8.68 -8.89
C CYS A 195 14.45 -8.13 -9.69
N TYR A 196 15.64 -8.71 -9.57
CA TYR A 196 16.81 -8.30 -10.36
C TYR A 196 16.55 -8.42 -11.85
N SER A 197 16.06 -9.58 -12.30
CA SER A 197 15.75 -9.84 -13.70
C SER A 197 14.65 -8.90 -14.22
N PHE A 198 13.59 -8.73 -13.44
CA PHE A 198 12.41 -7.94 -13.83
C PHE A 198 12.67 -6.43 -13.78
N LEU A 199 13.49 -5.98 -12.85
CA LEU A 199 13.87 -4.58 -12.69
C LEU A 199 15.06 -4.19 -13.59
N GLY A 200 15.72 -5.16 -14.23
CA GLY A 200 16.92 -4.92 -15.05
C GLY A 200 18.08 -4.34 -14.22
N LEU A 201 18.14 -4.66 -12.93
CA LEU A 201 19.20 -4.22 -12.03
C LEU A 201 20.40 -5.17 -12.19
N THR A 202 21.56 -4.60 -12.45
CA THR A 202 22.83 -5.35 -12.58
C THR A 202 23.61 -5.41 -11.27
N GLU A 203 23.26 -4.60 -10.30
CA GLU A 203 23.88 -4.56 -8.98
C GLU A 203 22.96 -5.16 -7.92
N GLN A 204 23.54 -5.81 -6.92
CA GLN A 204 22.82 -6.39 -5.81
C GLN A 204 22.15 -5.27 -5.00
N LEU A 205 20.82 -5.37 -4.82
CA LEU A 205 20.12 -4.55 -3.86
C LEU A 205 20.69 -4.80 -2.47
N ASP A 206 20.67 -3.75 -1.63
CA ASP A 206 21.10 -3.88 -0.24
C ASP A 206 20.41 -5.09 0.41
N PRO A 207 21.17 -6.08 0.91
CA PRO A 207 20.58 -7.27 1.54
C PRO A 207 19.58 -6.93 2.66
N ARG A 208 19.70 -5.74 3.28
CA ARG A 208 18.76 -5.27 4.30
C ARG A 208 17.34 -5.02 3.78
N ILE A 209 17.16 -4.84 2.47
CA ILE A 209 15.82 -4.74 1.85
C ILE A 209 15.05 -6.05 1.99
N PHE A 210 15.78 -7.18 2.02
CA PHE A 210 15.22 -8.52 2.07
C PHE A 210 15.41 -9.20 3.43
N LEU A 211 16.33 -8.69 4.27
CA LEU A 211 16.69 -9.32 5.53
C LEU A 211 15.87 -8.81 6.70
N SER A 212 15.44 -9.77 7.45
CA SER A 212 15.13 -9.83 8.89
C SER A 212 14.05 -8.89 9.43
N LEU A 213 13.04 -9.54 9.79
CA LEU A 213 12.49 -9.36 11.15
C LEU A 213 12.81 -10.58 11.97
#